data_68b02dfb228449a042149d38b209ef7b
#
_entry.id   68b02dfb228449a042149d38b209ef7b
#
_cell.length_a   1.000
_cell.length_b   1.000
_cell.length_c   1.000
_cell.angle_alpha   90.00
_cell.angle_beta   90.00
_cell.angle_gamma   90.00
#
_symmetry.space_group_name_H-M   'P 1'
#
loop_
_entity.id
_entity.type
_entity.pdbx_description
1 polymer ?
#
loop_
_entity_poly.entity_id
_entity_poly.type
_entity_poly.pdbx_seq_one_letter_code
_entity_poly.pdbx_strand_id
1 'polypeptide(L)'
;MAAKLGIRLPPRPWHMADVWWSFEKPTSNFEKLEVEVTIDRDVPDSYNLYVAPVGIARINGIDFYGGLQTNVNGWASKKSRTRVHPGMGAIFSRWAQDKKTPLSLDNVRTVKNGLCESAGYEGSFCSVRLPFKWGKGSYVYSIVKGKKAGDKTWFDCRVLVKETGKLFDVGGLLFEGTDFTFWASHAAFVEIYATSKIPRSGIPKVNVTFGYPIINGNKPKLRYASAYHPTSGGAGSPSCAKARAAGDKVVVEVGPIFHRPSSGNRYHLKLKP
;
A
#
# COMPACT_ATOMS: atom_id res chain seq x y z
N MET A 1 3.89 27.64 -3.34
CA MET A 1 3.54 27.42 -4.78
C MET A 1 2.05 27.20 -4.97
N ALA A 2 1.38 26.27 -4.26
CA ALA A 2 -0.05 26.03 -4.40
C ALA A 2 -0.90 27.31 -4.23
N ALA A 3 -0.68 28.08 -3.17
CA ALA A 3 -1.39 29.33 -2.92
C ALA A 3 -1.21 30.38 -4.04
N LYS A 4 -0.02 30.48 -4.64
CA LYS A 4 0.25 31.36 -5.78
C LYS A 4 -0.52 30.97 -7.05
N LEU A 5 -0.95 29.70 -7.15
CA LEU A 5 -1.74 29.17 -8.27
C LEU A 5 -3.25 29.08 -7.93
N GLY A 6 -3.67 29.60 -6.78
CA GLY A 6 -5.05 29.47 -6.31
C GLY A 6 -5.48 28.05 -6.04
N ILE A 7 -4.53 27.13 -5.83
CA ILE A 7 -4.77 25.71 -5.67
C ILE A 7 -4.95 25.38 -4.19
N ARG A 8 -6.10 24.86 -3.80
CA ARG A 8 -6.36 24.35 -2.46
C ARG A 8 -5.98 22.86 -2.41
N LEU A 9 -5.05 22.51 -1.53
CA LEU A 9 -4.69 21.11 -1.30
C LEU A 9 -5.78 20.41 -0.48
N PRO A 10 -6.14 19.15 -0.78
CA PRO A 10 -7.14 18.41 -0.02
C PRO A 10 -6.68 18.11 1.41
N PRO A 11 -7.62 17.79 2.33
CA PRO A 11 -7.27 17.32 3.67
C PRO A 11 -6.53 15.97 3.62
N ARG A 12 -5.81 15.66 4.69
CA ARG A 12 -5.18 14.35 4.88
C ARG A 12 -6.15 13.37 5.56
N PRO A 13 -6.10 12.08 5.29
CA PRO A 13 -5.21 11.40 4.33
C PRO A 13 -5.52 11.81 2.88
N TRP A 14 -4.51 11.78 2.05
CA TRP A 14 -4.64 12.22 0.67
C TRP A 14 -3.94 11.25 -0.29
N HIS A 15 -4.71 10.45 -0.99
CA HIS A 15 -4.23 9.64 -2.10
C HIS A 15 -3.83 10.56 -3.25
N MET A 16 -2.57 10.51 -3.64
CA MET A 16 -2.00 11.32 -4.71
C MET A 16 -2.25 10.70 -6.06
N ALA A 17 -2.13 9.38 -6.13
CA ALA A 17 -2.44 8.58 -7.29
C ALA A 17 -2.68 7.13 -6.88
N ASP A 18 -3.76 6.57 -7.37
CA ASP A 18 -4.06 5.14 -7.33
C ASP A 18 -3.83 4.56 -8.73
N VAL A 19 -3.13 3.46 -8.79
CA VAL A 19 -2.87 2.70 -10.02
C VAL A 19 -3.62 1.38 -9.92
N TRP A 20 -4.44 1.07 -10.91
CA TRP A 20 -5.25 -0.12 -10.94
C TRP A 20 -4.84 -1.04 -12.09
N TRP A 21 -4.65 -2.31 -11.79
CA TRP A 21 -4.56 -3.41 -12.77
C TRP A 21 -5.85 -4.22 -12.69
N SER A 22 -6.58 -4.32 -13.79
CA SER A 22 -7.72 -5.22 -13.95
C SER A 22 -7.31 -6.39 -14.81
N PHE A 23 -7.43 -7.60 -14.28
CA PHE A 23 -7.08 -8.84 -14.95
C PHE A 23 -8.30 -9.45 -15.64
N GLU A 24 -8.07 -10.34 -16.61
CA GLU A 24 -9.17 -11.00 -17.34
C GLU A 24 -9.98 -11.91 -16.42
N LYS A 25 -9.34 -12.55 -15.44
CA LYS A 25 -9.99 -13.49 -14.51
C LYS A 25 -9.30 -13.47 -13.14
N PRO A 26 -10.01 -13.89 -12.08
CA PRO A 26 -9.39 -14.18 -10.78
C PRO A 26 -8.34 -15.29 -10.89
N THR A 27 -7.41 -15.33 -9.92
CA THR A 27 -6.43 -16.40 -9.81
C THR A 27 -6.82 -17.33 -8.66
N SER A 28 -7.21 -18.55 -8.99
CA SER A 28 -7.45 -19.61 -8.01
C SER A 28 -6.14 -20.17 -7.46
N ASN A 29 -6.25 -20.91 -6.33
CA ASN A 29 -5.08 -21.48 -5.62
C ASN A 29 -4.01 -20.42 -5.35
N PHE A 30 -4.45 -19.29 -4.79
CA PHE A 30 -3.55 -18.17 -4.48
C PHE A 30 -2.55 -18.56 -3.39
N GLU A 31 -1.28 -18.43 -3.71
CA GLU A 31 -0.15 -18.73 -2.82
C GLU A 31 0.72 -17.51 -2.55
N LYS A 32 0.86 -16.61 -3.54
CA LYS A 32 1.82 -15.49 -3.45
C LYS A 32 1.45 -14.32 -4.34
N LEU A 33 1.56 -13.11 -3.80
CA LEU A 33 1.59 -11.85 -4.54
C LEU A 33 2.95 -11.20 -4.36
N GLU A 34 3.54 -10.70 -5.44
CA GLU A 34 4.75 -9.89 -5.43
C GLU A 34 4.55 -8.64 -6.27
N VAL A 35 4.97 -7.50 -5.75
CA VAL A 35 5.00 -6.23 -6.50
C VAL A 35 6.34 -5.57 -6.25
N GLU A 36 7.08 -5.34 -7.33
CA GLU A 36 8.30 -4.52 -7.29
C GLU A 36 7.92 -3.05 -7.12
N VAL A 37 8.65 -2.34 -6.29
CA VAL A 37 8.54 -0.89 -6.16
C VAL A 37 9.93 -0.26 -6.16
N THR A 38 10.11 0.77 -6.98
CA THR A 38 11.36 1.54 -7.05
C THR A 38 11.07 2.98 -6.62
N ILE A 39 11.90 3.51 -5.73
CA ILE A 39 11.85 4.87 -5.21
C ILE A 39 13.11 5.59 -5.67
N ASP A 40 12.98 6.70 -6.40
CA ASP A 40 14.10 7.35 -7.09
C ASP A 40 14.99 8.19 -6.17
N ARG A 41 14.55 8.52 -4.97
CA ARG A 41 15.29 9.34 -4.00
C ARG A 41 14.85 9.12 -2.56
N ASP A 42 15.68 9.55 -1.63
CA ASP A 42 15.32 9.57 -0.21
C ASP A 42 14.23 10.60 0.06
N VAL A 43 13.32 10.22 0.95
CA VAL A 43 12.19 11.06 1.39
C VAL A 43 12.22 11.15 2.91
N PRO A 44 12.21 12.36 3.50
CA PRO A 44 12.17 12.52 4.94
C PRO A 44 10.83 12.05 5.53
N ASP A 45 10.85 11.57 6.76
CA ASP A 45 9.68 11.09 7.50
C ASP A 45 8.62 12.18 7.72
N SER A 46 9.04 13.46 7.79
CA SER A 46 8.15 14.61 7.90
C SER A 46 7.10 14.75 6.78
N TYR A 47 7.27 14.04 5.66
CA TYR A 47 6.29 14.04 4.58
C TYR A 47 5.11 13.09 4.81
N ASN A 48 5.19 12.17 5.78
CA ASN A 48 4.17 11.14 5.97
C ASN A 48 3.81 10.41 4.67
N LEU A 49 4.82 10.04 3.89
CA LEU A 49 4.63 9.34 2.63
C LEU A 49 4.31 7.87 2.89
N TYR A 50 3.28 7.39 2.22
CA TYR A 50 2.94 5.99 2.13
C TYR A 50 3.00 5.54 0.68
N VAL A 51 3.89 4.61 0.40
CA VAL A 51 4.04 3.95 -0.90
C VAL A 51 3.49 2.54 -0.74
N ALA A 52 2.32 2.29 -1.30
CA ALA A 52 1.62 1.03 -1.17
C ALA A 52 1.65 0.25 -2.49
N PRO A 53 2.64 -0.64 -2.71
CA PRO A 53 2.64 -1.57 -3.84
C PRO A 53 1.45 -2.54 -3.78
N VAL A 54 0.92 -2.81 -2.60
CA VAL A 54 -0.36 -3.48 -2.38
C VAL A 54 -1.29 -2.46 -1.74
N GLY A 55 -1.90 -1.62 -2.54
CA GLY A 55 -2.82 -0.58 -2.07
C GLY A 55 -4.19 -1.15 -1.71
N ILE A 56 -4.78 -1.93 -2.60
CA ILE A 56 -5.98 -2.73 -2.34
C ILE A 56 -5.85 -4.04 -3.13
N ALA A 57 -5.88 -5.14 -2.41
CA ALA A 57 -5.99 -6.47 -2.96
C ALA A 57 -7.06 -7.26 -2.18
N ARG A 58 -7.57 -8.35 -2.77
CA ARG A 58 -8.65 -9.13 -2.16
C ARG A 58 -8.46 -10.61 -2.41
N ILE A 59 -8.60 -11.40 -1.34
CA ILE A 59 -8.69 -12.86 -1.39
C ILE A 59 -9.95 -13.33 -0.67
N ASN A 60 -10.75 -14.19 -1.31
CA ASN A 60 -12.01 -14.72 -0.74
C ASN A 60 -12.93 -13.63 -0.16
N GLY A 61 -13.00 -12.45 -0.79
CA GLY A 61 -13.80 -11.32 -0.30
C GLY A 61 -13.17 -10.51 0.84
N ILE A 62 -11.98 -10.88 1.33
CA ILE A 62 -11.26 -10.16 2.38
C ILE A 62 -10.28 -9.19 1.75
N ASP A 63 -10.49 -7.89 2.00
CA ASP A 63 -9.60 -6.83 1.54
C ASP A 63 -8.35 -6.75 2.42
N PHE A 64 -7.20 -6.50 1.78
CA PHE A 64 -5.93 -6.24 2.46
C PHE A 64 -5.07 -5.23 1.70
N TYR A 65 -4.15 -4.62 2.41
CA TYR A 65 -3.21 -3.64 1.86
C TYR A 65 -1.87 -3.66 2.58
N GLY A 66 -0.86 -3.07 1.96
CA GLY A 66 0.44 -2.91 2.59
C GLY A 66 1.47 -2.20 1.72
N GLY A 67 2.54 -1.79 2.35
CA GLY A 67 3.63 -1.09 1.70
C GLY A 67 4.61 -0.44 2.67
N LEU A 68 5.29 0.60 2.20
CA LEU A 68 6.34 1.33 2.90
C LEU A 68 5.81 2.69 3.38
N GLN A 69 5.99 2.97 4.67
CA GLN A 69 5.63 4.25 5.29
C GLN A 69 6.88 4.95 5.82
N THR A 70 6.98 6.27 5.62
CA THR A 70 8.07 7.07 6.21
C THR A 70 7.96 7.20 7.72
N ASN A 71 6.78 6.95 8.28
CA ASN A 71 6.53 7.06 9.71
C ASN A 71 5.49 6.03 10.17
N VAL A 72 5.92 4.79 10.33
CA VAL A 72 5.04 3.75 10.89
C VAL A 72 4.73 4.05 12.36
N ASN A 73 3.53 3.71 12.76
CA ASN A 73 3.12 3.77 14.15
C ASN A 73 2.22 2.59 14.50
N GLY A 74 2.17 2.20 15.73
CA GLY A 74 1.36 1.06 16.17
C GLY A 74 1.63 0.75 17.63
N TRP A 75 1.03 -0.31 18.13
CA TRP A 75 1.26 -0.76 19.49
C TRP A 75 2.56 -1.56 19.58
N ALA A 76 3.39 -1.21 20.56
CA ALA A 76 4.68 -1.85 20.80
C ALA A 76 4.56 -3.35 21.14
N SER A 77 3.41 -3.79 21.65
CA SER A 77 3.09 -5.19 21.88
C SER A 77 1.57 -5.42 21.93
N LYS A 78 1.16 -6.66 21.76
CA LYS A 78 -0.26 -7.06 21.94
C LYS A 78 -0.79 -6.76 23.34
N LYS A 79 0.08 -6.79 24.36
CA LYS A 79 -0.28 -6.60 25.77
C LYS A 79 -0.39 -5.13 26.15
N SER A 80 0.63 -4.32 25.83
CA SER A 80 0.70 -2.96 26.33
C SER A 80 -0.19 -1.96 25.60
N ARG A 81 -0.47 -2.20 24.32
CA ARG A 81 -1.19 -1.28 23.43
C ARG A 81 -0.67 0.16 23.46
N THR A 82 0.57 0.35 23.91
CA THR A 82 1.23 1.64 23.90
C THR A 82 1.62 1.97 22.46
N ARG A 83 1.11 3.08 21.96
CA ARG A 83 1.43 3.54 20.60
C ARG A 83 2.81 4.16 20.56
N VAL A 84 3.62 3.69 19.63
CA VAL A 84 4.98 4.18 19.36
C VAL A 84 5.11 4.62 17.92
N HIS A 85 6.08 5.49 17.65
CA HIS A 85 6.37 6.09 16.37
C HIS A 85 7.87 5.95 16.04
N PRO A 86 8.32 4.77 15.62
CA PRO A 86 9.75 4.50 15.43
C PRO A 86 10.35 5.07 14.14
N GLY A 87 9.57 5.70 13.28
CA GLY A 87 10.01 6.23 11.98
C GLY A 87 9.64 5.33 10.81
N MET A 88 10.55 5.17 9.84
CA MET A 88 10.29 4.41 8.62
C MET A 88 10.06 2.92 8.86
N GLY A 89 9.29 2.30 7.98
CA GLY A 89 9.06 0.85 8.02
C GLY A 89 8.07 0.38 6.99
N ALA A 90 7.65 -0.87 7.13
CA ALA A 90 6.58 -1.48 6.33
C ALA A 90 5.35 -1.82 7.17
N ILE A 91 4.21 -1.87 6.52
CA ILE A 91 2.92 -2.25 7.09
C ILE A 91 2.26 -3.31 6.21
N PHE A 92 1.57 -4.27 6.86
CA PHE A 92 0.62 -5.18 6.25
C PHE A 92 -0.66 -5.16 7.09
N SER A 93 -1.80 -4.95 6.44
CA SER A 93 -3.09 -4.74 7.08
C SER A 93 -4.19 -5.47 6.31
N ARG A 94 -5.20 -5.96 7.03
CA ARG A 94 -6.43 -6.50 6.44
C ARG A 94 -7.66 -6.04 7.20
N TRP A 95 -8.78 -5.97 6.49
CA TRP A 95 -10.08 -5.79 7.13
C TRP A 95 -10.72 -7.13 7.51
N ALA A 96 -11.70 -7.06 8.40
CA ALA A 96 -12.68 -8.13 8.55
C ALA A 96 -13.46 -8.32 7.25
N GLN A 97 -13.91 -9.53 6.96
CA GLN A 97 -14.62 -9.83 5.71
C GLN A 97 -15.89 -8.96 5.56
N ASP A 98 -16.62 -8.73 6.64
CA ASP A 98 -17.81 -7.88 6.68
C ASP A 98 -17.52 -6.43 7.06
N LYS A 99 -16.24 -6.08 7.33
CA LYS A 99 -15.75 -4.78 7.82
C LYS A 99 -16.34 -4.31 9.16
N LYS A 100 -17.16 -5.12 9.81
CA LYS A 100 -17.86 -4.79 11.06
C LYS A 100 -17.40 -5.62 12.23
N THR A 101 -17.18 -6.91 12.03
CA THR A 101 -16.73 -7.82 13.08
C THR A 101 -15.34 -7.45 13.58
N PRO A 102 -15.18 -7.13 14.90
CA PRO A 102 -13.87 -6.77 15.42
C PRO A 102 -12.84 -7.88 15.23
N LEU A 103 -11.68 -7.53 14.69
CA LEU A 103 -10.55 -8.45 14.57
C LEU A 103 -9.68 -8.35 15.82
N SER A 104 -9.44 -9.48 16.49
CA SER A 104 -8.54 -9.55 17.63
C SER A 104 -7.07 -9.56 17.19
N LEU A 105 -6.16 -9.24 18.12
CA LEU A 105 -4.73 -9.35 17.87
C LEU A 105 -4.24 -10.81 17.73
N ASP A 106 -5.08 -11.81 17.99
CA ASP A 106 -4.76 -13.21 17.70
C ASP A 106 -4.62 -13.44 16.19
N ASN A 107 -5.25 -12.59 15.39
CA ASN A 107 -5.07 -12.58 13.93
C ASN A 107 -3.75 -11.91 13.48
N VAL A 108 -2.89 -11.48 14.39
CA VAL A 108 -1.63 -10.80 14.09
C VAL A 108 -0.45 -11.59 14.64
N ARG A 109 0.57 -11.82 13.84
CA ARG A 109 1.86 -12.38 14.24
C ARG A 109 2.95 -11.36 14.01
N THR A 110 3.52 -10.81 15.09
CA THR A 110 4.65 -9.88 15.03
C THR A 110 5.97 -10.64 15.02
N VAL A 111 6.97 -10.05 14.39
CA VAL A 111 8.38 -10.43 14.54
C VAL A 111 9.03 -9.62 15.66
N LYS A 112 10.31 -9.90 15.96
CA LYS A 112 11.09 -9.08 16.91
C LYS A 112 11.06 -7.60 16.50
N ASN A 113 10.77 -6.71 17.43
CA ASN A 113 10.58 -5.26 17.22
C ASN A 113 9.41 -4.88 16.28
N GLY A 114 8.59 -5.83 15.88
CA GLY A 114 7.38 -5.57 15.11
C GLY A 114 6.29 -4.92 15.96
N LEU A 115 5.46 -4.11 15.32
CA LEU A 115 4.30 -3.45 15.91
C LEU A 115 3.02 -4.12 15.44
N CYS A 116 1.95 -3.95 16.21
CA CYS A 116 0.62 -4.43 15.84
C CYS A 116 -0.45 -3.38 16.10
N GLU A 117 -1.60 -3.56 15.48
CA GLU A 117 -2.80 -2.79 15.76
C GLU A 117 -4.04 -3.60 15.42
N SER A 118 -5.13 -3.36 16.17
CA SER A 118 -6.48 -3.76 15.82
C SER A 118 -7.41 -2.62 16.19
N ALA A 119 -8.17 -2.12 15.23
CA ALA A 119 -9.03 -0.95 15.41
C ALA A 119 -10.22 -1.00 14.45
N GLY A 120 -11.13 -0.02 14.59
CA GLY A 120 -12.37 0.08 13.82
C GLY A 120 -12.60 1.41 13.11
N TYR A 121 -11.64 2.34 13.14
CA TYR A 121 -11.83 3.69 12.58
C TYR A 121 -11.84 3.75 11.04
N GLU A 122 -11.42 2.67 10.37
CA GLU A 122 -11.51 2.49 8.91
C GLU A 122 -12.42 1.30 8.53
N GLY A 123 -13.32 0.87 9.43
CA GLY A 123 -13.87 -0.47 9.47
C GLY A 123 -12.95 -1.41 10.25
N SER A 124 -13.49 -2.50 10.80
CA SER A 124 -12.71 -3.43 11.65
C SER A 124 -11.53 -4.02 10.88
N PHE A 125 -10.31 -3.70 11.34
CA PHE A 125 -9.06 -4.16 10.73
C PHE A 125 -8.05 -4.63 11.78
N CYS A 126 -7.07 -5.41 11.34
CA CYS A 126 -5.84 -5.65 12.08
C CYS A 126 -4.64 -5.47 11.17
N SER A 127 -3.50 -5.16 11.78
CA SER A 127 -2.27 -4.92 11.03
C SER A 127 -1.02 -5.32 11.82
N VAL A 128 0.03 -5.63 11.06
CA VAL A 128 1.38 -5.81 11.55
C VAL A 128 2.31 -4.83 10.85
N ARG A 129 3.31 -4.36 11.55
CA ARG A 129 4.29 -3.39 11.04
C ARG A 129 5.69 -3.75 11.51
N LEU A 130 6.67 -3.47 10.68
CA LEU A 130 8.08 -3.61 11.03
C LEU A 130 8.79 -2.29 10.79
N PRO A 131 9.38 -1.67 11.83
CA PRO A 131 10.28 -0.54 11.67
C PRO A 131 11.59 -0.98 11.00
N PHE A 132 11.95 -0.33 9.91
CA PHE A 132 13.28 -0.39 9.30
C PHE A 132 13.49 0.82 8.40
N LYS A 133 14.74 1.22 8.25
CA LYS A 133 15.10 2.35 7.38
C LYS A 133 15.04 1.91 5.91
N TRP A 134 14.33 2.70 5.10
CA TRP A 134 14.29 2.56 3.65
C TRP A 134 14.47 3.95 3.01
N GLY A 135 14.75 4.00 1.71
CA GLY A 135 14.97 5.24 0.98
C GLY A 135 15.01 4.98 -0.52
N LYS A 136 15.87 5.70 -1.24
CA LYS A 136 16.15 5.43 -2.65
C LYS A 136 16.55 3.97 -2.84
N GLY A 137 15.90 3.27 -3.78
CA GLY A 137 16.20 1.87 -4.09
C GLY A 137 15.00 1.12 -4.65
N SER A 138 15.21 -0.16 -4.89
CA SER A 138 14.22 -1.09 -5.42
C SER A 138 13.90 -2.18 -4.40
N TYR A 139 12.63 -2.44 -4.22
CA TYR A 139 12.09 -3.35 -3.22
C TYR A 139 11.13 -4.32 -3.88
N VAL A 140 11.07 -5.56 -3.41
CA VAL A 140 9.98 -6.48 -3.72
C VAL A 140 9.14 -6.64 -2.46
N TYR A 141 7.92 -6.15 -2.51
CA TYR A 141 6.93 -6.34 -1.46
C TYR A 141 6.13 -7.60 -1.78
N SER A 142 6.08 -8.54 -0.86
CA SER A 142 5.44 -9.83 -1.08
C SER A 142 4.52 -10.22 0.06
N ILE A 143 3.36 -10.82 -0.32
CA ILE A 143 2.42 -11.49 0.57
C ILE A 143 2.42 -12.96 0.19
N VAL A 144 2.77 -13.82 1.14
CA VAL A 144 3.00 -15.26 0.89
C VAL A 144 2.11 -16.07 1.82
N LYS A 145 1.39 -17.04 1.26
CA LYS A 145 0.62 -18.01 2.02
C LYS A 145 1.56 -18.83 2.92
N GLY A 146 1.25 -18.86 4.20
CA GLY A 146 2.01 -19.54 5.23
C GLY A 146 1.30 -20.78 5.75
N LYS A 147 1.51 -21.08 7.03
CA LYS A 147 0.95 -22.27 7.69
C LYS A 147 -0.54 -22.15 7.94
N LYS A 148 -1.25 -23.27 7.81
CA LYS A 148 -2.65 -23.42 8.27
C LYS A 148 -2.71 -23.36 9.80
N ALA A 149 -3.81 -22.85 10.32
CA ALA A 149 -4.15 -22.80 11.73
C ALA A 149 -5.65 -23.14 11.87
N GLY A 150 -5.93 -24.44 11.92
CA GLY A 150 -7.31 -24.96 11.83
C GLY A 150 -7.94 -24.68 10.46
N ASP A 151 -9.08 -24.03 10.45
CA ASP A 151 -9.82 -23.58 9.27
C ASP A 151 -9.32 -22.24 8.69
N LYS A 152 -8.22 -21.70 9.23
CA LYS A 152 -7.60 -20.42 8.84
C LYS A 152 -6.18 -20.62 8.31
N THR A 153 -5.66 -19.59 7.65
CA THR A 153 -4.31 -19.61 7.08
C THR A 153 -3.60 -18.29 7.37
N TRP A 154 -2.35 -18.38 7.78
CA TRP A 154 -1.47 -17.23 7.90
C TRP A 154 -0.99 -16.78 6.52
N PHE A 155 -0.95 -15.46 6.32
CA PHE A 155 -0.24 -14.84 5.22
C PHE A 155 0.88 -13.98 5.78
N ASP A 156 2.09 -14.17 5.26
CA ASP A 156 3.30 -13.49 5.68
C ASP A 156 3.64 -12.36 4.73
N CYS A 157 3.96 -11.21 5.29
CA CYS A 157 4.46 -10.07 4.54
C CYS A 157 5.97 -9.99 4.63
N ARG A 158 6.63 -9.81 3.48
CA ARG A 158 8.08 -9.68 3.36
C ARG A 158 8.45 -8.52 2.45
N VAL A 159 9.59 -7.90 2.74
CA VAL A 159 10.19 -6.86 1.90
C VAL A 159 11.63 -7.23 1.59
N LEU A 160 11.93 -7.45 0.32
CA LEU A 160 13.29 -7.68 -0.16
C LEU A 160 13.87 -6.36 -0.69
N VAL A 161 15.04 -5.98 -0.20
CA VAL A 161 15.86 -4.88 -0.75
C VAL A 161 16.69 -5.46 -1.89
N LYS A 162 16.42 -5.07 -3.13
CA LYS A 162 17.05 -5.70 -4.31
C LYS A 162 18.55 -5.44 -4.39
N GLU A 163 19.00 -4.27 -4.01
CA GLU A 163 20.41 -3.87 -4.08
C GLU A 163 21.32 -4.67 -3.15
N THR A 164 20.78 -5.13 -2.02
CA THR A 164 21.57 -5.83 -0.98
C THR A 164 21.19 -7.29 -0.80
N GLY A 165 20.06 -7.71 -1.37
CA GLY A 165 19.47 -9.03 -1.11
C GLY A 165 18.90 -9.19 0.31
N LYS A 166 18.87 -8.11 1.12
CA LYS A 166 18.37 -8.17 2.49
C LYS A 166 16.85 -8.35 2.51
N LEU A 167 16.40 -9.37 3.22
CA LEU A 167 15.00 -9.70 3.41
C LEU A 167 14.54 -9.25 4.80
N PHE A 168 13.42 -8.52 4.86
CA PHE A 168 12.72 -8.15 6.08
C PHE A 168 11.42 -8.92 6.17
N ASP A 169 11.25 -9.72 7.22
CA ASP A 169 9.96 -10.30 7.59
C ASP A 169 9.17 -9.25 8.37
N VAL A 170 8.07 -8.77 7.81
CA VAL A 170 7.23 -7.74 8.44
C VAL A 170 6.33 -8.37 9.51
N GLY A 171 5.92 -9.61 9.28
CA GLY A 171 5.04 -10.40 10.14
C GLY A 171 3.90 -11.01 9.36
N GLY A 172 2.90 -11.55 10.04
CA GLY A 172 1.81 -12.27 9.41
C GLY A 172 0.45 -11.86 9.92
N LEU A 173 -0.56 -12.03 9.06
CA LEU A 173 -1.97 -11.89 9.38
C LEU A 173 -2.71 -13.20 9.09
N LEU A 174 -3.67 -13.53 9.94
CA LEU A 174 -4.48 -14.74 9.83
C LEU A 174 -5.75 -14.45 9.03
N PHE A 175 -6.01 -15.23 7.99
CA PHE A 175 -7.18 -15.12 7.12
C PHE A 175 -8.08 -16.34 7.28
N GLU A 176 -9.37 -16.14 7.17
CA GLU A 176 -10.38 -17.19 7.17
C GLU A 176 -10.28 -18.02 5.89
N GLY A 177 -10.27 -19.37 6.03
CA GLY A 177 -10.19 -20.32 4.93
C GLY A 177 -8.80 -20.97 4.75
N THR A 178 -8.75 -21.97 3.87
CA THR A 178 -7.54 -22.77 3.54
C THR A 178 -7.20 -22.72 2.05
N ASP A 179 -8.20 -22.44 1.21
CA ASP A 179 -8.09 -22.31 -0.24
C ASP A 179 -8.50 -20.90 -0.65
N PHE A 180 -7.69 -20.26 -1.47
CA PHE A 180 -7.85 -18.85 -1.74
C PHE A 180 -7.91 -18.54 -3.23
N THR A 181 -8.78 -17.61 -3.56
CA THR A 181 -8.87 -17.02 -4.90
C THR A 181 -8.56 -15.54 -4.81
N PHE A 182 -7.54 -15.11 -5.53
CA PHE A 182 -7.18 -13.69 -5.67
C PHE A 182 -8.12 -13.00 -6.65
N TRP A 183 -8.60 -11.84 -6.28
CA TRP A 183 -9.50 -11.06 -7.11
C TRP A 183 -8.89 -10.66 -8.47
N ALA A 184 -9.75 -10.47 -9.47
CA ALA A 184 -9.33 -10.03 -10.81
C ALA A 184 -8.94 -8.56 -10.88
N SER A 185 -8.47 -7.97 -9.77
CA SER A 185 -8.02 -6.60 -9.71
C SER A 185 -7.04 -6.38 -8.57
N HIS A 186 -6.12 -5.45 -8.78
CA HIS A 186 -5.12 -5.05 -7.82
C HIS A 186 -4.90 -3.54 -7.92
N ALA A 187 -4.72 -2.86 -6.79
CA ALA A 187 -4.34 -1.46 -6.78
C ALA A 187 -3.01 -1.26 -6.05
N ALA A 188 -2.22 -0.31 -6.54
CA ALA A 188 -1.15 0.32 -5.80
C ALA A 188 -1.45 1.81 -5.64
N PHE A 189 -0.89 2.47 -4.64
CA PHE A 189 -1.06 3.92 -4.50
C PHE A 189 0.13 4.62 -3.85
N VAL A 190 0.16 5.93 -4.03
CA VAL A 190 1.00 6.85 -3.27
C VAL A 190 0.10 7.78 -2.49
N GLU A 191 0.32 7.89 -1.19
CA GLU A 191 -0.51 8.66 -0.27
C GLU A 191 0.33 9.53 0.65
N ILE A 192 -0.20 10.69 1.03
CA ILE A 192 0.24 11.42 2.22
C ILE A 192 -0.79 11.13 3.31
N TYR A 193 -0.44 10.22 4.22
CA TYR A 193 -1.34 9.80 5.27
C TYR A 193 -1.31 10.73 6.49
N ALA A 194 -2.33 10.64 7.33
CA ALA A 194 -2.44 11.42 8.54
C ALA A 194 -1.76 10.71 9.72
N THR A 195 -0.95 11.45 10.47
CA THR A 195 -0.49 11.02 11.81
C THR A 195 -0.60 12.20 12.77
N SER A 196 -0.96 11.93 14.02
CA SER A 196 -1.17 12.95 15.04
C SER A 196 0.13 13.64 15.50
N LYS A 197 1.30 13.03 15.25
CA LYS A 197 2.58 13.52 15.82
C LYS A 197 3.47 14.25 14.81
N ILE A 198 3.48 13.84 13.54
CA ILE A 198 4.35 14.43 12.54
C ILE A 198 3.53 15.21 11.53
N PRO A 199 3.59 16.55 11.55
CA PRO A 199 2.92 17.37 10.55
C PRO A 199 3.60 17.19 9.19
N ARG A 200 2.80 17.23 8.13
CA ARG A 200 3.35 17.27 6.78
C ARG A 200 4.11 18.56 6.53
N SER A 201 5.39 18.49 6.17
CA SER A 201 6.24 19.66 5.86
C SER A 201 6.06 20.20 4.44
N GLY A 202 5.39 19.45 3.55
CA GLY A 202 5.19 19.85 2.17
C GLY A 202 4.69 18.68 1.31
N ILE A 203 4.76 18.87 -0.01
CA ILE A 203 4.51 17.79 -0.98
C ILE A 203 5.87 17.18 -1.31
N PRO A 204 6.07 15.87 -1.16
CA PRO A 204 7.32 15.23 -1.53
C PRO A 204 7.55 15.37 -3.04
N LYS A 205 8.83 15.47 -3.42
CA LYS A 205 9.24 15.35 -4.81
C LYS A 205 9.90 13.99 -4.96
N VAL A 206 9.19 13.02 -5.48
CA VAL A 206 9.64 11.63 -5.60
C VAL A 206 8.96 10.95 -6.77
N ASN A 207 9.69 10.10 -7.48
CA ASN A 207 9.10 9.18 -8.44
C ASN A 207 9.04 7.78 -7.84
N VAL A 208 7.86 7.20 -7.87
CA VAL A 208 7.59 5.83 -7.42
C VAL A 208 7.23 5.01 -8.65
N THR A 209 7.98 3.95 -8.91
CA THR A 209 7.68 3.02 -10.00
C THR A 209 7.11 1.73 -9.41
N PHE A 210 5.89 1.39 -9.79
CA PHE A 210 5.27 0.12 -9.47
C PHE A 210 5.47 -0.87 -10.61
N GLY A 211 6.00 -2.04 -10.30
CA GLY A 211 6.10 -3.18 -11.20
C GLY A 211 4.73 -3.79 -11.48
N TYR A 212 4.67 -4.60 -12.52
CA TYR A 212 3.49 -5.44 -12.78
C TYR A 212 3.31 -6.44 -11.64
N PRO A 213 2.07 -6.61 -11.09
CA PRO A 213 1.82 -7.60 -10.05
C PRO A 213 2.09 -9.02 -10.52
N ILE A 214 2.87 -9.77 -9.77
CA ILE A 214 3.16 -11.18 -10.03
C ILE A 214 2.36 -12.02 -9.04
N ILE A 215 1.51 -12.90 -9.55
CA ILE A 215 0.67 -13.78 -8.74
C ILE A 215 1.08 -15.23 -9.01
N ASN A 216 1.44 -15.97 -7.94
CA ASN A 216 1.93 -17.34 -8.03
C ASN A 216 3.10 -17.48 -9.03
N GLY A 217 4.00 -16.49 -9.07
CA GLY A 217 5.14 -16.48 -9.99
C GLY A 217 4.82 -16.09 -11.44
N ASN A 218 3.57 -15.77 -11.76
CA ASN A 218 3.13 -15.45 -13.11
C ASN A 218 2.57 -14.02 -13.22
N LYS A 219 2.68 -13.42 -14.40
CA LYS A 219 1.95 -12.19 -14.74
C LYS A 219 0.52 -12.56 -15.13
N PRO A 220 -0.52 -12.15 -14.37
CA PRO A 220 -1.90 -12.33 -14.79
C PRO A 220 -2.16 -11.58 -16.09
N LYS A 221 -2.99 -12.13 -16.97
CA LYS A 221 -3.34 -11.46 -18.22
C LYS A 221 -4.14 -10.19 -17.95
N LEU A 222 -3.61 -9.06 -18.44
CA LEU A 222 -4.20 -7.74 -18.22
C LEU A 222 -5.41 -7.53 -19.13
N ARG A 223 -6.52 -7.09 -18.53
CA ARG A 223 -7.66 -6.56 -19.26
C ARG A 223 -7.46 -5.06 -19.57
N TYR A 224 -7.09 -4.27 -18.55
CA TYR A 224 -6.67 -2.88 -18.67
C TYR A 224 -5.96 -2.42 -17.40
N ALA A 225 -5.17 -1.34 -17.52
CA ALA A 225 -4.66 -0.60 -16.39
C ALA A 225 -5.18 0.84 -16.43
N SER A 226 -5.33 1.46 -15.26
CA SER A 226 -5.76 2.84 -15.14
C SER A 226 -5.10 3.57 -13.97
N ALA A 227 -5.01 4.89 -14.08
CA ALA A 227 -4.67 5.76 -12.98
C ALA A 227 -5.92 6.48 -12.49
N TYR A 228 -6.00 6.71 -11.19
CA TYR A 228 -7.03 7.50 -10.55
C TYR A 228 -6.38 8.47 -9.56
N HIS A 229 -6.81 9.72 -9.60
CA HIS A 229 -6.36 10.77 -8.69
C HIS A 229 -7.56 11.23 -7.86
N PRO A 230 -7.76 10.63 -6.67
CA PRO A 230 -8.90 10.95 -5.83
C PRO A 230 -8.88 12.41 -5.38
N THR A 231 -10.06 13.00 -5.33
CA THR A 231 -10.27 14.32 -4.76
C THR A 231 -11.27 14.20 -3.63
N SER A 232 -10.87 14.53 -2.44
CA SER A 232 -11.83 14.68 -1.35
C SER A 232 -12.63 15.96 -1.52
N GLY A 233 -13.93 15.81 -1.70
CA GLY A 233 -14.87 16.91 -1.53
C GLY A 233 -15.08 17.87 -2.69
N GLY A 234 -15.15 17.39 -3.93
CA GLY A 234 -15.70 18.12 -5.06
C GLY A 234 -14.88 19.34 -5.53
N ALA A 235 -14.97 19.65 -6.77
CA ALA A 235 -14.46 20.82 -7.48
C ALA A 235 -12.94 21.01 -7.56
N GLY A 236 -12.42 20.83 -8.74
CA GLY A 236 -11.10 21.29 -9.16
C GLY A 236 -9.99 20.58 -8.39
N SER A 237 -9.52 19.51 -8.95
CA SER A 237 -8.49 18.67 -8.37
C SER A 237 -7.11 19.33 -8.51
N PRO A 238 -6.57 19.98 -7.49
CA PRO A 238 -5.15 20.27 -7.53
C PRO A 238 -4.45 18.93 -7.55
N SER A 239 -3.74 18.65 -8.61
CA SER A 239 -2.96 17.46 -8.68
C SER A 239 -1.50 17.78 -8.46
N CYS A 240 -0.85 16.99 -7.64
CA CYS A 240 0.58 17.03 -7.48
C CYS A 240 1.19 15.65 -7.72
N ALA A 241 0.50 14.82 -8.49
CA ALA A 241 1.00 13.56 -8.99
C ALA A 241 0.49 13.28 -10.40
N LYS A 242 1.31 12.62 -11.20
CA LYS A 242 0.98 12.09 -12.52
C LYS A 242 1.34 10.61 -12.55
N ALA A 243 0.51 9.79 -13.16
CA ALA A 243 0.86 8.40 -13.44
C ALA A 243 1.02 8.20 -14.94
N ARG A 244 2.03 7.44 -15.35
CA ARG A 244 2.29 7.09 -16.74
C ARG A 244 2.78 5.65 -16.87
N ALA A 245 2.50 5.04 -18.00
CA ALA A 245 3.08 3.76 -18.35
C ALA A 245 4.58 3.89 -18.69
N ALA A 246 5.36 2.87 -18.30
CA ALA A 246 6.77 2.72 -18.64
C ALA A 246 7.07 1.23 -18.89
N GLY A 247 6.83 0.78 -20.13
CA GLY A 247 6.80 -0.65 -20.44
C GLY A 247 5.62 -1.34 -19.75
N ASP A 248 5.90 -2.37 -18.97
CA ASP A 248 4.93 -3.09 -18.14
C ASP A 248 4.75 -2.47 -16.74
N LYS A 249 5.51 -1.43 -16.40
CA LYS A 249 5.49 -0.73 -15.12
C LYS A 249 4.70 0.57 -15.20
N VAL A 250 4.36 1.11 -14.02
CA VAL A 250 3.73 2.42 -13.89
C VAL A 250 4.60 3.32 -13.03
N VAL A 251 4.93 4.49 -13.55
CA VAL A 251 5.64 5.54 -12.82
C VAL A 251 4.62 6.55 -12.30
N VAL A 252 4.64 6.78 -11.00
CA VAL A 252 3.92 7.86 -10.33
C VAL A 252 4.92 8.96 -9.99
N GLU A 253 4.82 10.08 -10.68
CA GLU A 253 5.62 11.29 -10.43
C GLU A 253 4.90 12.15 -9.42
N VAL A 254 5.51 12.39 -8.26
CA VAL A 254 4.96 13.19 -7.17
C VAL A 254 5.80 14.48 -7.03
N GLY A 255 5.13 15.61 -6.88
CA GLY A 255 5.77 16.87 -6.54
C GLY A 255 5.40 18.09 -7.37
N PRO A 256 5.34 18.03 -8.72
CA PRO A 256 4.87 19.19 -9.48
C PRO A 256 3.41 19.49 -9.17
N ILE A 257 3.10 20.77 -8.91
CA ILE A 257 1.72 21.23 -8.72
C ILE A 257 1.23 21.75 -10.06
N PHE A 258 0.12 21.24 -10.55
CA PHE A 258 -0.53 21.65 -11.79
C PHE A 258 -2.04 21.57 -11.65
N HIS A 259 -2.76 22.21 -12.56
CA HIS A 259 -4.21 22.12 -12.60
C HIS A 259 -4.64 20.87 -13.38
N ARG A 260 -5.47 20.02 -12.75
CA ARG A 260 -6.07 18.87 -13.41
C ARG A 260 -7.58 19.11 -13.52
N PRO A 261 -8.16 19.11 -14.72
CA PRO A 261 -9.62 19.13 -14.85
C PRO A 261 -10.22 17.84 -14.27
N SER A 262 -11.41 17.90 -13.71
CA SER A 262 -12.08 16.74 -13.07
C SER A 262 -12.28 15.57 -14.05
N SER A 263 -12.47 15.81 -15.32
CA SER A 263 -12.48 14.77 -16.38
C SER A 263 -11.17 14.03 -16.54
N GLY A 264 -10.04 14.60 -16.10
CA GLY A 264 -8.72 14.00 -16.13
C GLY A 264 -8.33 13.21 -14.86
N ASN A 265 -9.27 13.02 -13.92
CA ASN A 265 -8.97 12.33 -12.66
C ASN A 265 -8.81 10.82 -12.84
N ARG A 266 -9.37 10.24 -13.87
CA ARG A 266 -9.23 8.82 -14.21
C ARG A 266 -8.91 8.67 -15.69
N TYR A 267 -7.91 7.84 -16.01
CA TYR A 267 -7.52 7.56 -17.38
C TYR A 267 -6.85 6.19 -17.50
N HIS A 268 -6.90 5.62 -18.69
CA HIS A 268 -6.24 4.36 -18.99
C HIS A 268 -4.74 4.53 -19.17
N LEU A 269 -4.01 3.51 -18.73
CA LEU A 269 -2.56 3.39 -18.90
C LEU A 269 -2.29 2.32 -19.98
N LYS A 270 -1.56 2.70 -21.01
CA LYS A 270 -1.17 1.78 -22.10
C LYS A 270 0.10 1.04 -21.70
N LEU A 271 -0.04 -0.01 -20.90
CA LEU A 271 1.08 -0.88 -20.56
C LEU A 271 1.44 -1.76 -21.77
N LYS A 272 2.72 -2.10 -21.85
CA LYS A 272 3.27 -3.08 -22.82
C LYS A 272 3.83 -4.22 -21.98
N PRO A 273 3.01 -5.23 -21.64
CA PRO A 273 3.41 -6.35 -20.79
C PRO A 273 4.38 -7.32 -21.52
#